data_04dca51355b83d4e16a7a5d247086c70
#
_entry.id   04dca51355b83d4e16a7a5d247086c70
#
_cell.length_a   1.000
_cell.length_b   1.000
_cell.length_c   1.000
_cell.angle_alpha   90.00
_cell.angle_beta   90.00
_cell.angle_gamma   90.00
#
_symmetry.space_group_name_H-M   'P 1'
#
loop_
_entity.id
_entity.type
_entity.pdbx_description
1 polymer ?
#
loop_
_entity_poly.entity_id
_entity_poly.type
_entity_poly.pdbx_seq_one_letter_code
_entity_poly.pdbx_strand_id
1 'polypeptide(L)'
;MVPASGSASANAFYSPGVDNGDYVYISGQGPRRPDGSLPGSFSAQVSQTLDNVKTIVEAAGLTMEHVVYTQVYLEDIGKYDEMNSIFGEYFPKAPPARAVLGVARAPQSSIEISAVAVRSLADRRSIYPPNYQHSDSCSPGVLTHDRMFVSSMSGSDPSTGKVPDDPAAQVDLALDRLQAVLKAAGLEMGNMVFVNPYLTSEMPAHVM
;
A
#
# COMPACT_ATOMS: atom_id res chain seq x y z
N MET A 1 4.51 -20.42 7.12
CA MET A 1 4.43 -20.33 5.65
C MET A 1 2.96 -20.49 5.27
N VAL A 2 2.39 -19.56 4.51
CA VAL A 2 1.02 -19.65 4.02
C VAL A 2 1.09 -20.26 2.61
N PRO A 3 0.64 -21.51 2.41
CA PRO A 3 0.62 -22.11 1.09
C PRO A 3 -0.55 -21.51 0.30
N ALA A 4 -0.29 -20.85 -0.80
CA ALA A 4 -1.32 -20.50 -1.76
C ALA A 4 -1.47 -21.64 -2.77
N SER A 5 -2.56 -22.37 -2.70
CA SER A 5 -2.93 -23.32 -3.76
C SER A 5 -3.21 -22.52 -5.04
N GLY A 6 -2.37 -22.66 -6.05
CA GLY A 6 -2.52 -21.99 -7.34
C GLY A 6 -1.61 -20.81 -7.61
N SER A 7 -0.80 -20.35 -6.66
CA SER A 7 0.29 -19.42 -6.99
C SER A 7 1.40 -20.16 -7.74
N ALA A 8 1.95 -19.51 -8.76
CA ALA A 8 3.09 -20.01 -9.53
C ALA A 8 4.14 -20.56 -8.57
N SER A 9 4.64 -21.74 -8.87
CA SER A 9 5.58 -22.61 -8.15
C SER A 9 6.24 -21.93 -6.95
N ALA A 10 6.13 -22.55 -5.77
CA ALA A 10 6.97 -22.21 -4.62
C ALA A 10 8.43 -22.22 -5.06
N ASN A 11 8.91 -21.04 -5.52
CA ASN A 11 10.33 -20.86 -5.74
C ASN A 11 10.98 -21.03 -4.37
N ALA A 12 12.05 -21.82 -4.31
CA ALA A 12 12.78 -22.08 -3.06
C ALA A 12 13.34 -20.84 -2.36
N PHE A 13 13.20 -19.64 -2.99
CA PHE A 13 13.81 -18.40 -2.55
C PHE A 13 12.88 -17.46 -1.76
N TYR A 14 11.55 -17.61 -1.86
CA TYR A 14 10.59 -16.82 -1.10
C TYR A 14 9.27 -17.56 -0.89
N SER A 15 8.51 -17.14 0.12
CA SER A 15 7.15 -17.65 0.40
C SER A 15 6.11 -16.65 -0.11
N PRO A 16 4.97 -17.10 -0.67
CA PRO A 16 3.87 -16.21 -1.04
C PRO A 16 3.34 -15.37 0.12
N GLY A 17 3.34 -15.95 1.33
CA GLY A 17 3.01 -15.25 2.56
C GLY A 17 3.66 -15.90 3.77
N VAL A 18 3.91 -15.08 4.79
CA VAL A 18 4.45 -15.49 6.09
C VAL A 18 3.50 -15.04 7.19
N ASP A 19 3.11 -15.98 8.03
CA ASP A 19 2.29 -15.75 9.22
C ASP A 19 3.19 -15.75 10.46
N ASN A 20 3.13 -14.67 11.26
CA ASN A 20 3.87 -14.57 12.53
C ASN A 20 2.97 -14.63 13.78
N GLY A 21 1.69 -15.00 13.63
CA GLY A 21 0.70 -15.07 14.70
C GLY A 21 -0.22 -13.87 14.76
N ASP A 22 0.29 -12.64 14.75
CA ASP A 22 -0.52 -11.41 14.78
C ASP A 22 -0.78 -10.85 13.39
N TYR A 23 0.16 -11.05 12.48
CA TYR A 23 0.12 -10.53 11.12
C TYR A 23 0.45 -11.60 10.09
N VAL A 24 -0.12 -11.41 8.90
CA VAL A 24 0.25 -12.13 7.68
C VAL A 24 0.89 -11.14 6.71
N TYR A 25 2.14 -11.41 6.34
CA TYR A 25 2.90 -10.63 5.36
C TYR A 25 2.80 -11.31 4.01
N ILE A 26 2.23 -10.62 3.04
CA ILE A 26 2.03 -11.09 1.66
C ILE A 26 3.15 -10.52 0.80
N SER A 27 3.92 -11.40 0.17
CA SER A 27 4.99 -11.03 -0.76
C SER A 27 4.41 -10.36 -2.01
N GLY A 28 5.25 -9.61 -2.75
CA GLY A 28 4.84 -8.95 -3.99
C GLY A 28 4.14 -9.92 -4.95
N GLN A 29 2.93 -9.57 -5.33
CA GLN A 29 2.11 -10.28 -6.30
C GLN A 29 1.99 -9.45 -7.56
N GLY A 30 2.27 -10.08 -8.71
CA GLY A 30 2.00 -9.52 -10.04
C GLY A 30 0.74 -10.12 -10.65
N PRO A 31 0.39 -9.72 -11.89
CA PRO A 31 -0.86 -10.10 -12.54
C PRO A 31 -0.83 -11.47 -13.23
N ARG A 32 0.18 -12.30 -12.95
CA ARG A 32 0.29 -13.61 -13.57
C ARG A 32 -0.77 -14.56 -13.00
N ARG A 33 -1.52 -15.22 -13.88
CA ARG A 33 -2.47 -16.26 -13.52
C ARG A 33 -1.78 -17.56 -13.12
N PRO A 34 -2.47 -18.51 -12.46
CA PRO A 34 -1.92 -19.82 -12.11
C PRO A 34 -1.38 -20.63 -13.30
N ASP A 35 -1.97 -20.45 -14.49
CA ASP A 35 -1.52 -21.09 -15.74
C ASP A 35 -0.31 -20.41 -16.38
N GLY A 36 0.21 -19.34 -15.75
CA GLY A 36 1.36 -18.57 -16.22
C GLY A 36 1.02 -17.46 -17.22
N SER A 37 -0.21 -17.35 -17.67
CA SER A 37 -0.64 -16.29 -18.61
C SER A 37 -0.75 -14.93 -17.94
N LEU A 38 -0.68 -13.86 -18.76
CA LEU A 38 -0.91 -12.48 -18.33
C LEU A 38 -2.20 -11.94 -18.95
N PRO A 39 -3.03 -11.21 -18.17
CA PRO A 39 -4.16 -10.46 -18.73
C PRO A 39 -3.70 -9.39 -19.73
N GLY A 40 -4.51 -9.18 -20.80
CA GLY A 40 -4.12 -8.29 -21.89
C GLY A 40 -4.30 -6.79 -21.61
N SER A 41 -5.24 -6.40 -20.72
CA SER A 41 -5.44 -4.99 -20.33
C SER A 41 -4.87 -4.68 -18.96
N PHE A 42 -4.51 -3.40 -18.73
CA PHE A 42 -4.03 -2.96 -17.44
C PHE A 42 -5.06 -3.18 -16.32
N SER A 43 -6.34 -2.84 -16.56
CA SER A 43 -7.43 -3.08 -15.60
C SER A 43 -7.52 -4.55 -15.20
N ALA A 44 -7.45 -5.47 -16.18
CA ALA A 44 -7.46 -6.90 -15.90
C ALA A 44 -6.19 -7.37 -15.16
N GLN A 45 -5.06 -6.70 -15.37
CA GLN A 45 -3.83 -6.97 -14.62
C GLN A 45 -3.96 -6.51 -13.16
N VAL A 46 -4.55 -5.34 -12.91
CA VAL A 46 -4.83 -4.86 -11.55
C VAL A 46 -5.74 -5.84 -10.81
N SER A 47 -6.87 -6.23 -11.42
CA SER A 47 -7.80 -7.20 -10.81
C SER A 47 -7.10 -8.53 -10.52
N GLN A 48 -6.36 -9.08 -11.48
CA GLN A 48 -5.64 -10.35 -11.26
C GLN A 48 -4.60 -10.24 -10.13
N THR A 49 -3.89 -9.11 -10.02
CA THR A 49 -2.91 -8.89 -8.95
C THR A 49 -3.61 -8.89 -7.58
N LEU A 50 -4.75 -8.20 -7.46
CA LEU A 50 -5.55 -8.16 -6.25
C LEU A 50 -6.18 -9.53 -5.92
N ASP A 51 -6.60 -10.30 -6.93
CA ASP A 51 -7.06 -11.68 -6.76
C ASP A 51 -5.94 -12.59 -6.23
N ASN A 52 -4.71 -12.40 -6.70
CA ASN A 52 -3.56 -13.16 -6.19
C ASN A 52 -3.26 -12.80 -4.72
N VAL A 53 -3.31 -11.51 -4.34
CA VAL A 53 -3.21 -11.07 -2.94
C VAL A 53 -4.34 -11.70 -2.11
N LYS A 54 -5.58 -11.61 -2.59
CA LYS A 54 -6.77 -12.17 -1.93
C LYS A 54 -6.64 -13.67 -1.70
N THR A 55 -6.15 -14.41 -2.68
CA THR A 55 -5.92 -15.87 -2.56
C THR A 55 -5.01 -16.20 -1.38
N ILE A 56 -3.94 -15.42 -1.15
CA ILE A 56 -3.00 -15.65 -0.04
C ILE A 56 -3.64 -15.26 1.29
N VAL A 57 -4.37 -14.15 1.32
CA VAL A 57 -5.12 -13.70 2.51
C VAL A 57 -6.14 -14.75 2.94
N GLU A 58 -6.92 -15.29 2.00
CA GLU A 58 -7.91 -16.35 2.24
C GLU A 58 -7.26 -17.67 2.65
N ALA A 59 -6.12 -18.05 2.09
CA ALA A 59 -5.35 -19.21 2.50
C ALA A 59 -4.83 -19.11 3.94
N ALA A 60 -4.69 -17.87 4.47
CA ALA A 60 -4.38 -17.64 5.88
C ALA A 60 -5.63 -17.66 6.79
N GLY A 61 -6.83 -17.92 6.25
CA GLY A 61 -8.11 -17.88 6.97
C GLY A 61 -8.63 -16.47 7.23
N LEU A 62 -8.20 -15.48 6.44
CA LEU A 62 -8.56 -14.07 6.57
C LEU A 62 -9.40 -13.61 5.38
N THR A 63 -9.86 -12.36 5.42
CA THR A 63 -10.55 -11.68 4.32
C THR A 63 -9.82 -10.39 3.96
N MET A 64 -10.16 -9.76 2.83
CA MET A 64 -9.55 -8.48 2.43
C MET A 64 -9.77 -7.37 3.48
N GLU A 65 -10.79 -7.45 4.34
CA GLU A 65 -10.99 -6.50 5.45
C GLU A 65 -9.85 -6.54 6.49
N HIS A 66 -9.10 -7.64 6.57
CA HIS A 66 -7.94 -7.78 7.46
C HIS A 66 -6.68 -7.07 6.92
N VAL A 67 -6.66 -6.70 5.64
CA VAL A 67 -5.52 -6.00 5.05
C VAL A 67 -5.41 -4.60 5.66
N VAL A 68 -4.26 -4.29 6.27
CA VAL A 68 -3.99 -3.03 6.97
C VAL A 68 -3.02 -2.13 6.20
N TYR A 69 -2.21 -2.72 5.33
CA TYR A 69 -1.25 -1.98 4.49
C TYR A 69 -1.05 -2.65 3.15
N THR A 70 -0.86 -1.84 2.13
CA THR A 70 -0.43 -2.28 0.80
C THR A 70 0.66 -1.37 0.25
N GLN A 71 1.69 -1.98 -0.37
CA GLN A 71 2.68 -1.30 -1.19
C GLN A 71 2.42 -1.66 -2.64
N VAL A 72 2.20 -0.65 -3.47
CA VAL A 72 1.90 -0.79 -4.89
C VAL A 72 3.03 -0.19 -5.71
N TYR A 73 3.51 -0.94 -6.68
CA TYR A 73 4.46 -0.49 -7.70
C TYR A 73 3.77 -0.47 -9.06
N LEU A 74 3.82 0.67 -9.75
CA LEU A 74 3.28 0.86 -11.10
C LEU A 74 4.43 1.15 -12.07
N GLU A 75 4.47 0.47 -13.20
CA GLU A 75 5.41 0.77 -14.29
C GLU A 75 5.04 2.11 -14.97
N ASP A 76 3.76 2.41 -15.07
CA ASP A 76 3.23 3.68 -15.58
C ASP A 76 2.39 4.37 -14.51
N ILE A 77 2.93 5.42 -13.88
CA ILE A 77 2.21 6.20 -12.86
C ILE A 77 0.99 6.94 -13.43
N GLY A 78 0.93 7.20 -14.73
CA GLY A 78 -0.24 7.76 -15.40
C GLY A 78 -1.47 6.86 -15.34
N LYS A 79 -1.30 5.58 -14.97
CA LYS A 79 -2.38 4.62 -14.72
C LYS A 79 -2.93 4.64 -13.29
N TYR A 80 -2.52 5.61 -12.47
CA TYR A 80 -2.90 5.70 -11.07
C TYR A 80 -4.41 5.72 -10.86
N ASP A 81 -5.16 6.53 -11.60
CA ASP A 81 -6.61 6.64 -11.43
C ASP A 81 -7.35 5.39 -11.90
N GLU A 82 -6.91 4.77 -13.00
CA GLU A 82 -7.45 3.49 -13.47
C GLU A 82 -7.24 2.38 -12.42
N MET A 83 -6.06 2.31 -11.82
CA MET A 83 -5.76 1.40 -10.70
C MET A 83 -6.64 1.68 -9.49
N ASN A 84 -6.82 2.95 -9.09
CA ASN A 84 -7.62 3.35 -7.94
C ASN A 84 -9.08 2.90 -8.04
N SER A 85 -9.68 3.04 -9.22
CA SER A 85 -11.06 2.62 -9.46
C SER A 85 -11.26 1.14 -9.12
N ILE A 86 -10.36 0.29 -9.59
CA ILE A 86 -10.41 -1.16 -9.35
C ILE A 86 -10.05 -1.50 -7.90
N PHE A 87 -9.03 -0.82 -7.35
CA PHE A 87 -8.59 -1.05 -5.98
C PHE A 87 -9.71 -0.82 -4.97
N GLY A 88 -10.52 0.23 -5.16
CA GLY A 88 -11.68 0.54 -4.30
C GLY A 88 -12.73 -0.58 -4.26
N GLU A 89 -12.89 -1.34 -5.34
CA GLU A 89 -13.83 -2.47 -5.40
C GLU A 89 -13.45 -3.62 -4.45
N TYR A 90 -12.14 -3.81 -4.20
CA TYR A 90 -11.63 -4.84 -3.28
C TYR A 90 -11.68 -4.41 -1.82
N PHE A 91 -11.82 -3.11 -1.52
CA PHE A 91 -11.83 -2.55 -0.16
C PHE A 91 -13.02 -1.60 0.07
N PRO A 92 -14.27 -2.05 -0.11
CA PRO A 92 -15.44 -1.16 -0.15
C PRO A 92 -15.80 -0.49 1.18
N LYS A 93 -15.30 -1.00 2.30
CA LYS A 93 -15.71 -0.50 3.63
C LYS A 93 -14.58 0.22 4.36
N ALA A 94 -13.40 -0.33 4.32
CA ALA A 94 -12.27 0.12 5.12
C ALA A 94 -10.97 -0.12 4.36
N PRO A 95 -10.58 0.77 3.45
CA PRO A 95 -9.37 0.61 2.69
C PRO A 95 -8.13 0.60 3.60
N PRO A 96 -7.06 -0.15 3.22
CA PRO A 96 -5.81 -0.16 3.97
C PRO A 96 -5.07 1.17 3.86
N ALA A 97 -4.08 1.38 4.73
CA ALA A 97 -3.02 2.34 4.43
C ALA A 97 -2.26 1.87 3.18
N ARG A 98 -1.83 2.81 2.33
CA ARG A 98 -1.25 2.46 1.04
C ARG A 98 -0.13 3.40 0.62
N ALA A 99 0.94 2.84 0.08
CA ALA A 99 1.91 3.59 -0.70
C ALA A 99 1.87 3.14 -2.16
N VAL A 100 1.92 4.10 -3.08
CA VAL A 100 1.99 3.84 -4.53
C VAL A 100 3.22 4.53 -5.09
N LEU A 101 4.03 3.78 -5.81
CA LEU A 101 5.27 4.25 -6.42
C LEU A 101 5.28 3.94 -7.91
N GLY A 102 5.63 4.96 -8.70
CA GLY A 102 6.06 4.76 -10.07
C GLY A 102 7.47 4.16 -10.10
N VAL A 103 7.69 3.11 -10.86
CA VAL A 103 9.00 2.45 -11.02
C VAL A 103 9.38 2.37 -12.47
N ALA A 104 10.68 2.48 -12.77
CA ALA A 104 11.17 2.45 -14.15
C ALA A 104 10.87 1.12 -14.86
N ARG A 105 10.70 0.05 -14.10
CA ARG A 105 10.35 -1.28 -14.60
C ARG A 105 9.83 -2.14 -13.47
N ALA A 106 8.60 -2.63 -13.58
CA ALA A 106 8.10 -3.71 -12.74
C ALA A 106 8.53 -5.06 -13.36
N PRO A 107 9.07 -6.01 -12.58
CA PRO A 107 9.50 -7.30 -13.12
C PRO A 107 8.35 -8.05 -13.77
N GLN A 108 8.33 -8.11 -15.10
CA GLN A 108 7.39 -8.88 -15.93
C GLN A 108 5.89 -8.47 -15.81
N SER A 109 5.57 -7.27 -15.33
CA SER A 109 4.19 -6.83 -15.17
C SER A 109 4.09 -5.31 -15.09
N SER A 110 2.91 -4.76 -15.36
CA SER A 110 2.65 -3.33 -15.22
C SER A 110 2.33 -2.90 -13.76
N ILE A 111 2.10 -3.86 -12.87
CA ILE A 111 1.77 -3.64 -11.46
C ILE A 111 2.27 -4.78 -10.57
N GLU A 112 2.73 -4.44 -9.37
CA GLU A 112 3.01 -5.37 -8.29
C GLU A 112 2.45 -4.83 -6.97
N ILE A 113 1.86 -5.71 -6.15
CA ILE A 113 1.29 -5.36 -4.85
C ILE A 113 1.82 -6.33 -3.79
N SER A 114 2.42 -5.81 -2.72
CA SER A 114 2.62 -6.52 -1.46
C SER A 114 1.65 -6.01 -0.41
N ALA A 115 1.35 -6.84 0.60
CA ALA A 115 0.37 -6.46 1.62
C ALA A 115 0.72 -6.99 3.01
N VAL A 116 0.13 -6.34 4.03
CA VAL A 116 0.13 -6.82 5.40
C VAL A 116 -1.32 -6.95 5.86
N ALA A 117 -1.69 -8.09 6.42
CA ALA A 117 -2.99 -8.31 7.03
C ALA A 117 -2.83 -8.58 8.53
N VAL A 118 -3.73 -8.03 9.36
CA VAL A 118 -3.81 -8.28 10.81
C VAL A 118 -4.78 -9.43 11.08
N ARG A 119 -4.52 -10.27 12.08
CA ARG A 119 -5.41 -11.38 12.41
C ARG A 119 -6.69 -10.95 13.12
N SER A 120 -6.61 -9.92 13.97
CA SER A 120 -7.76 -9.43 14.72
C SER A 120 -8.33 -8.15 14.11
N LEU A 121 -9.55 -8.22 13.58
CA LEU A 121 -10.28 -7.02 13.12
C LEU A 121 -10.66 -6.09 14.27
N ALA A 122 -10.77 -6.59 15.50
CA ALA A 122 -11.07 -5.76 16.66
C ALA A 122 -9.97 -4.73 16.94
N ASP A 123 -8.74 -5.05 16.54
CA ASP A 123 -7.58 -4.17 16.72
C ASP A 123 -7.37 -3.21 15.54
N ARG A 124 -8.14 -3.38 14.45
CA ARG A 124 -8.00 -2.58 13.24
C ARG A 124 -8.84 -1.31 13.31
N ARG A 125 -8.19 -0.16 13.27
CA ARG A 125 -8.85 1.14 13.26
C ARG A 125 -8.25 2.06 12.20
N SER A 126 -9.05 2.51 11.24
CA SER A 126 -8.65 3.56 10.29
C SER A 126 -8.55 4.91 11.00
N ILE A 127 -7.49 5.64 10.76
CA ILE A 127 -7.15 6.92 11.39
C ILE A 127 -7.25 8.01 10.33
N TYR A 128 -8.04 9.03 10.61
CA TYR A 128 -8.25 10.19 9.76
C TYR A 128 -7.94 11.47 10.54
N PRO A 129 -7.01 12.32 10.08
CA PRO A 129 -6.83 13.65 10.65
C PRO A 129 -8.11 14.50 10.50
N PRO A 130 -8.34 15.50 11.35
CA PRO A 130 -9.42 16.46 11.16
C PRO A 130 -9.36 17.08 9.75
N ASN A 131 -10.51 17.25 9.12
CA ASN A 131 -10.67 17.84 7.77
C ASN A 131 -9.99 17.05 6.63
N TYR A 132 -9.62 15.78 6.86
CA TYR A 132 -9.08 14.94 5.80
C TYR A 132 -10.17 14.58 4.78
N GLN A 133 -9.89 14.78 3.50
CA GLN A 133 -10.78 14.32 2.43
C GLN A 133 -10.70 12.79 2.34
N HIS A 134 -11.82 12.12 2.58
CA HIS A 134 -11.90 10.67 2.46
C HIS A 134 -11.61 10.22 1.04
N SER A 135 -10.84 9.15 0.92
CA SER A 135 -10.59 8.44 -0.32
C SER A 135 -11.16 7.04 -0.21
N ASP A 136 -11.85 6.59 -1.25
CA ASP A 136 -12.40 5.22 -1.30
C ASP A 136 -11.30 4.17 -1.51
N SER A 137 -10.08 4.59 -1.81
CA SER A 137 -8.99 3.69 -2.17
C SER A 137 -7.87 3.56 -1.12
N CYS A 138 -7.82 4.43 -0.10
CA CYS A 138 -6.87 4.29 1.01
C CYS A 138 -7.28 5.05 2.26
N SER A 139 -6.91 4.52 3.43
CA SER A 139 -6.95 5.23 4.71
C SER A 139 -5.64 5.97 4.92
N PRO A 140 -5.61 7.20 5.48
CA PRO A 140 -4.36 7.91 5.81
C PRO A 140 -3.45 7.12 6.74
N GLY A 141 -4.06 6.39 7.67
CA GLY A 141 -3.38 5.46 8.53
C GLY A 141 -4.30 4.35 9.03
N VAL A 142 -3.74 3.21 9.37
CA VAL A 142 -4.44 2.12 10.04
C VAL A 142 -3.66 1.75 11.29
N LEU A 143 -4.30 1.92 12.45
CA LEU A 143 -3.77 1.55 13.75
C LEU A 143 -4.21 0.12 14.08
N THR A 144 -3.29 -0.66 14.63
CA THR A 144 -3.51 -1.99 15.18
C THR A 144 -3.14 -1.99 16.68
N HIS A 145 -3.16 -3.14 17.33
CA HIS A 145 -2.88 -3.22 18.77
C HIS A 145 -1.46 -2.76 19.16
N ASP A 146 -0.46 -2.94 18.30
CA ASP A 146 0.95 -2.71 18.62
C ASP A 146 1.66 -1.73 17.65
N ARG A 147 1.04 -1.39 16.51
CA ARG A 147 1.66 -0.52 15.50
C ARG A 147 0.65 0.22 14.63
N MET A 148 1.15 1.23 13.96
CA MET A 148 0.40 1.98 12.97
C MET A 148 1.06 1.88 11.60
N PHE A 149 0.25 1.60 10.58
CA PHE A 149 0.64 1.68 9.18
C PHE A 149 0.15 3.01 8.62
N VAL A 150 1.03 3.77 7.98
CA VAL A 150 0.70 5.08 7.43
C VAL A 150 0.83 5.04 5.91
N SER A 151 -0.12 5.64 5.21
CA SER A 151 -0.06 5.81 3.76
C SER A 151 1.08 6.74 3.36
N SER A 152 1.56 6.63 2.13
CA SER A 152 2.53 7.59 1.60
C SER A 152 1.96 9.01 1.63
N MET A 153 2.80 9.95 2.05
CA MET A 153 2.51 11.38 2.07
C MET A 153 3.36 12.06 1.01
N SER A 154 2.72 12.73 0.07
CA SER A 154 3.40 13.53 -0.95
C SER A 154 3.62 14.96 -0.45
N GLY A 155 4.61 15.64 -1.03
CA GLY A 155 4.89 17.06 -0.77
C GLY A 155 3.95 18.01 -1.52
N SER A 156 2.70 17.61 -1.75
CA SER A 156 1.67 18.49 -2.31
C SER A 156 0.83 19.15 -1.21
N ASP A 157 0.44 20.39 -1.40
CA ASP A 157 -0.51 21.07 -0.52
C ASP A 157 -1.88 20.37 -0.57
N PRO A 158 -2.41 19.88 0.55
CA PRO A 158 -3.64 19.10 0.57
C PRO A 158 -4.90 19.90 0.22
N SER A 159 -4.85 21.24 0.32
CA SER A 159 -5.98 22.13 0.03
C SER A 159 -6.06 22.53 -1.45
N THR A 160 -4.94 22.64 -2.12
CA THR A 160 -4.84 23.11 -3.50
C THR A 160 -4.38 22.07 -4.49
N GLY A 161 -3.79 20.95 -4.01
CA GLY A 161 -3.15 19.93 -4.83
C GLY A 161 -1.82 20.38 -5.46
N LYS A 162 -1.38 21.62 -5.21
CA LYS A 162 -0.15 22.17 -5.80
C LYS A 162 1.09 21.58 -5.14
N VAL A 163 2.08 21.29 -5.94
CA VAL A 163 3.42 20.90 -5.50
C VAL A 163 4.30 22.16 -5.50
N PRO A 164 4.93 22.53 -4.37
CA PRO A 164 5.90 23.64 -4.35
C PRO A 164 7.10 23.38 -5.26
N ASP A 165 7.64 24.43 -5.86
CA ASP A 165 8.87 24.33 -6.65
C ASP A 165 10.11 24.09 -5.76
N ASP A 166 10.08 24.57 -4.51
CA ASP A 166 11.15 24.34 -3.54
C ASP A 166 11.11 22.90 -2.98
N PRO A 167 12.17 22.10 -3.18
CA PRO A 167 12.26 20.74 -2.66
C PRO A 167 12.13 20.65 -1.12
N ALA A 168 12.69 21.60 -0.36
CA ALA A 168 12.58 21.61 1.09
C ALA A 168 11.12 21.81 1.54
N ALA A 169 10.39 22.72 0.90
CA ALA A 169 8.97 22.92 1.15
C ALA A 169 8.13 21.66 0.85
N GLN A 170 8.51 20.86 -0.16
CA GLN A 170 7.85 19.57 -0.44
C GLN A 170 8.08 18.57 0.70
N VAL A 171 9.30 18.50 1.23
CA VAL A 171 9.63 17.63 2.37
C VAL A 171 8.84 18.06 3.61
N ASP A 172 8.84 19.37 3.92
CA ASP A 172 8.10 19.91 5.07
C ASP A 172 6.61 19.56 4.99
N LEU A 173 5.97 19.76 3.83
CA LEU A 173 4.56 19.39 3.63
C LEU A 173 4.30 17.89 3.81
N ALA A 174 5.18 17.04 3.31
CA ALA A 174 5.05 15.60 3.49
C ALA A 174 5.15 15.19 4.96
N LEU A 175 6.11 15.77 5.71
CA LEU A 175 6.31 15.53 7.13
C LEU A 175 5.16 16.09 7.98
N ASP A 176 4.65 17.28 7.67
CA ASP A 176 3.49 17.88 8.35
C ASP A 176 2.25 16.99 8.20
N ARG A 177 2.00 16.47 7.00
CA ARG A 177 0.90 15.53 6.75
C ARG A 177 1.07 14.24 7.52
N LEU A 178 2.28 13.67 7.55
CA LEU A 178 2.61 12.50 8.35
C LEU A 178 2.35 12.76 9.83
N GLN A 179 2.83 13.90 10.36
CA GLN A 179 2.62 14.30 11.75
C GLN A 179 1.13 14.45 12.09
N ALA A 180 0.33 15.02 11.18
CA ALA A 180 -1.12 15.15 11.38
C ALA A 180 -1.80 13.78 11.54
N VAL A 181 -1.41 12.79 10.73
CA VAL A 181 -1.95 11.42 10.83
C VAL A 181 -1.53 10.76 12.14
N LEU A 182 -0.26 10.91 12.55
CA LEU A 182 0.23 10.37 13.84
C LEU A 182 -0.52 10.99 15.02
N LYS A 183 -0.66 12.33 15.06
CA LYS A 183 -1.41 13.05 16.10
C LYS A 183 -2.87 12.60 16.20
N ALA A 184 -3.52 12.33 15.08
CA ALA A 184 -4.90 11.81 15.07
C ALA A 184 -5.02 10.41 15.72
N ALA A 185 -3.92 9.66 15.76
CA ALA A 185 -3.82 8.39 16.47
C ALA A 185 -3.34 8.53 17.94
N GLY A 186 -3.03 9.74 18.40
CA GLY A 186 -2.39 9.98 19.72
C GLY A 186 -0.90 9.64 19.75
N LEU A 187 -0.24 9.64 18.59
CA LEU A 187 1.18 9.34 18.42
C LEU A 187 1.96 10.59 18.01
N GLU A 188 3.27 10.51 18.14
CA GLU A 188 4.23 11.57 17.79
C GLU A 188 5.28 11.05 16.80
N MET A 189 6.03 11.97 16.18
CA MET A 189 7.12 11.62 15.27
C MET A 189 8.16 10.70 15.91
N GLY A 190 8.41 10.84 17.22
CA GLY A 190 9.30 9.97 17.99
C GLY A 190 8.83 8.51 18.11
N ASN A 191 7.57 8.21 17.79
CA ASN A 191 7.05 6.84 17.78
C ASN A 191 7.30 6.11 16.43
N MET A 192 7.86 6.81 15.43
CA MET A 192 8.19 6.18 14.16
C MET A 192 9.39 5.23 14.32
N VAL A 193 9.23 4.01 13.85
CA VAL A 193 10.28 2.97 13.86
C VAL A 193 10.81 2.64 12.47
N PHE A 194 10.10 3.06 11.44
CA PHE A 194 10.44 2.79 10.05
C PHE A 194 9.85 3.84 9.12
N VAL A 195 10.67 4.36 8.20
CA VAL A 195 10.26 5.29 7.15
C VAL A 195 11.02 4.97 5.87
N ASN A 196 10.31 5.01 4.74
CA ASN A 196 10.91 4.90 3.41
C ASN A 196 10.71 6.22 2.66
N PRO A 197 11.74 7.07 2.58
CA PRO A 197 11.69 8.27 1.76
C PRO A 197 11.93 7.90 0.29
N TYR A 198 11.13 8.51 -0.58
CA TYR A 198 11.27 8.38 -2.03
C TYR A 198 11.40 9.78 -2.63
N LEU A 199 12.47 10.00 -3.36
CA LEU A 199 12.73 11.23 -4.07
C LEU A 199 12.55 11.01 -5.57
N THR A 200 12.06 12.00 -6.28
CA THR A 200 12.14 12.02 -7.75
C THR A 200 13.59 12.24 -8.17
N SER A 201 13.93 11.87 -9.42
CA SER A 201 15.28 12.06 -9.96
C SER A 201 15.72 13.54 -10.01
N GLU A 202 14.77 14.46 -9.94
CA GLU A 202 15.00 15.91 -9.97
C GLU A 202 15.27 16.48 -8.58
N MET A 203 14.99 15.72 -7.51
CA MET A 203 15.09 16.18 -6.14
C MET A 203 16.49 15.92 -5.58
N PRO A 204 17.21 16.96 -5.09
CA PRO A 204 18.53 16.78 -4.50
C PRO A 204 18.47 15.92 -3.23
N ALA A 205 19.34 14.92 -3.11
CA ALA A 205 19.35 14.00 -1.95
C ALA A 205 19.64 14.70 -0.60
N HIS A 206 20.23 15.89 -0.60
CA HIS A 206 20.58 16.62 0.63
C HIS A 206 19.42 17.40 1.27
N VAL A 207 18.22 17.38 0.69
CA VAL A 207 17.03 18.06 1.24
C VAL A 207 16.30 17.22 2.30
N MET A 208 16.78 16.00 2.58
CA MET A 208 16.22 15.10 3.61
C MET A 208 17.02 15.08 4.89
#